data_1eaae1de0c546b71c0378b8295f93dd6
#
_entry.id   1eaae1de0c546b71c0378b8295f93dd6
#
_cell.length_a   1.000
_cell.length_b   1.000
_cell.length_c   1.000
_cell.angle_alpha   90.00
_cell.angle_beta   90.00
_cell.angle_gamma   90.00
#
_symmetry.space_group_name_H-M   'P 1'
#
loop_
_entity.id
_entity.type
_entity.pdbx_description
1 polymer ?
#
loop_
_entity_poly.entity_id
_entity_poly.type
_entity_poly.pdbx_seq_one_letter_code
_entity_poly.pdbx_strand_id
1 'polypeptide(L)'
;MPSASTRRRSRALLALTALVAALLAGPGAAQAQTQTPPATPKADCGPGSRPETGLQGRVSPEDHASGRAAQGFTCNTEMVGQYRVPNTIGTVGGFKVERYVDAAGHDCAYYDTTLLYPTNLLDQEGGVNVMDMTDPENPRLTARLVTGAMNTPHESVVVSQKRGLVAAVAGNPGTQAGIIDIYDISKDCRQPELRSSTPMGFLGHESGISPDGNTFYSASPAGQTLVAVDISNPTLPIPISFFRIDSHGLSISNDGRRAYVAGTGSGLRILDTTQVQERAPNAQMSEVSRLTWPTMSIPQNAIPVTIGGRRYVMEIDEFGTLSKVGAARMIDISDEKKPKVVGDMRLEVHQPQNFDAIRNDNGAQNGLQGYAGHYCNVPSRVDPGIVACSFILSGLRVFDVRDPTRPREIAYFNAPVDPRILPAAGIVPSPSNWAMSSPSFVPERGEIWYSDGLSGFYAVRVTNGRWPFRDSGGAGDCLRSATLGFKLHRIEGTRVVRVEATVNGKRRLRQTGRDIRRVTLRNMKRAGRLTVRIVATHNTGSKVVSTRTWNGCKKGKPRVRRIPRPR
;
A
#
# COMPACT_ATOMS: atom_id res chain seq x y z
N MET A 1 -1.87 53.37 43.56
CA MET A 1 -1.17 54.01 42.44
C MET A 1 0.01 53.13 42.03
N PRO A 2 0.02 52.44 40.93
CA PRO A 2 1.17 51.66 40.49
C PRO A 2 2.17 52.58 39.78
N SER A 3 3.44 52.41 40.09
CA SER A 3 4.57 53.24 39.74
C SER A 3 4.85 53.28 38.21
N ALA A 4 5.31 54.45 37.76
CA ALA A 4 5.65 54.72 36.34
C ALA A 4 6.76 53.86 35.74
N SER A 5 7.41 52.98 36.47
CA SER A 5 8.50 52.15 36.02
C SER A 5 8.06 50.88 35.24
N THR A 6 6.84 50.42 35.47
CA THR A 6 6.32 49.19 34.81
C THR A 6 5.86 49.46 33.36
N ARG A 7 5.46 50.67 33.03
CA ARG A 7 5.02 51.03 31.67
C ARG A 7 6.17 51.24 30.67
N ARG A 8 7.39 51.54 31.12
CA ARG A 8 8.56 51.67 30.23
C ARG A 8 9.14 50.32 29.81
N ARG A 9 9.08 49.29 30.67
CA ARG A 9 9.59 47.95 30.32
C ARG A 9 8.71 47.22 29.28
N SER A 10 7.39 47.43 29.32
CA SER A 10 6.49 46.81 28.35
C SER A 10 6.58 47.40 26.95
N ARG A 11 6.97 48.68 26.82
CA ARG A 11 7.18 49.31 25.49
C ARG A 11 8.52 48.95 24.86
N ALA A 12 9.54 48.67 25.64
CA ALA A 12 10.84 48.20 25.13
C ALA A 12 10.77 46.75 24.63
N LEU A 13 9.98 45.88 25.25
CA LEU A 13 9.80 44.50 24.79
C LEU A 13 8.99 44.41 23.48
N LEU A 14 7.99 45.28 23.30
CA LEU A 14 7.20 45.34 22.05
C LEU A 14 7.99 45.94 20.88
N ALA A 15 8.95 46.83 21.14
CA ALA A 15 9.81 47.38 20.10
C ALA A 15 10.89 46.36 19.64
N LEU A 16 11.37 45.47 20.51
CA LEU A 16 12.36 44.47 20.16
C LEU A 16 11.77 43.32 19.33
N THR A 17 10.50 42.93 19.60
CA THR A 17 9.79 41.93 18.81
C THR A 17 9.44 42.41 17.41
N ALA A 18 9.15 43.70 17.23
CA ALA A 18 8.90 44.29 15.91
C ALA A 18 10.18 44.45 15.05
N LEU A 19 11.34 44.64 15.67
CA LEU A 19 12.62 44.78 14.93
C LEU A 19 13.18 43.41 14.46
N VAL A 20 12.95 42.35 15.19
CA VAL A 20 13.35 40.99 14.77
C VAL A 20 12.47 40.46 13.63
N ALA A 21 11.19 40.85 13.58
CA ALA A 21 10.29 40.51 12.47
C ALA A 21 10.63 41.25 11.16
N ALA A 22 11.22 42.45 11.24
CA ALA A 22 11.60 43.24 10.06
C ALA A 22 12.95 42.85 9.45
N LEU A 23 13.81 42.17 10.18
CA LEU A 23 15.12 41.69 9.68
C LEU A 23 15.05 40.33 8.99
N LEU A 24 13.89 39.64 9.05
CA LEU A 24 13.62 38.39 8.33
C LEU A 24 12.89 38.57 7.00
N ALA A 25 12.50 39.82 6.67
CA ALA A 25 11.99 40.18 5.35
C ALA A 25 13.16 40.57 4.42
N GLY A 26 13.92 39.55 3.99
CA GLY A 26 14.80 39.69 2.83
C GLY A 26 13.97 40.01 1.58
N PRO A 27 14.53 40.66 0.53
CA PRO A 27 13.80 40.96 -0.69
C PRO A 27 13.22 39.66 -1.23
N GLY A 28 11.88 39.59 -1.37
CA GLY A 28 11.16 38.42 -1.79
C GLY A 28 11.73 37.88 -3.10
N ALA A 29 12.50 36.81 -3.00
CA ALA A 29 12.56 35.87 -4.08
C ALA A 29 11.10 35.48 -4.32
N ALA A 30 10.54 35.84 -5.50
CA ALA A 30 9.26 35.33 -5.94
C ALA A 30 9.35 33.80 -5.80
N GLN A 31 8.74 33.24 -4.74
CA GLN A 31 8.59 31.82 -4.63
C GLN A 31 7.78 31.44 -5.86
N ALA A 32 8.42 30.81 -6.81
CA ALA A 32 7.71 30.14 -7.88
C ALA A 32 6.66 29.30 -7.16
N GLN A 33 5.39 29.65 -7.28
CA GLN A 33 4.29 28.87 -6.74
C GLN A 33 4.48 27.49 -7.35
N THR A 34 4.90 26.55 -6.53
CA THR A 34 5.11 25.16 -6.96
C THR A 34 3.73 24.63 -7.33
N GLN A 35 3.46 24.59 -8.62
CA GLN A 35 2.16 24.21 -9.15
C GLN A 35 1.85 22.79 -8.72
N THR A 36 0.74 22.59 -8.02
CA THR A 36 0.25 21.25 -7.69
C THR A 36 0.05 20.47 -8.99
N PRO A 37 0.60 19.25 -9.12
CA PRO A 37 0.36 18.43 -10.31
C PRO A 37 -1.13 18.24 -10.54
N PRO A 38 -1.59 18.17 -11.81
CA PRO A 38 -3.01 18.05 -12.15
C PRO A 38 -3.61 16.76 -11.57
N ALA A 39 -4.93 16.76 -11.41
CA ALA A 39 -5.67 15.57 -11.01
C ALA A 39 -5.49 14.46 -12.04
N THR A 40 -5.36 13.24 -11.55
CA THR A 40 -5.33 12.04 -12.39
C THR A 40 -6.67 11.87 -13.11
N PRO A 41 -6.69 11.54 -14.42
CA PRO A 41 -7.94 11.35 -15.14
C PRO A 41 -8.88 10.36 -14.42
N LYS A 42 -10.15 10.77 -14.25
CA LYS A 42 -11.21 9.98 -13.60
C LYS A 42 -11.41 8.62 -14.29
N ALA A 43 -11.86 7.65 -13.50
CA ALA A 43 -12.32 6.38 -14.01
C ALA A 43 -13.60 6.54 -14.85
N ASP A 44 -13.63 5.83 -15.97
CA ASP A 44 -14.84 5.61 -16.75
C ASP A 44 -15.64 4.45 -16.14
N CYS A 45 -16.74 4.78 -15.46
CA CYS A 45 -17.51 3.83 -14.67
C CYS A 45 -18.45 3.02 -15.55
N GLY A 46 -18.23 1.71 -15.59
CA GLY A 46 -19.09 0.76 -16.30
C GLY A 46 -20.39 0.40 -15.58
N PRO A 47 -21.18 -0.49 -16.18
CA PRO A 47 -22.44 -0.96 -15.59
C PRO A 47 -22.27 -1.51 -14.17
N GLY A 48 -23.27 -1.28 -13.31
CA GLY A 48 -23.27 -1.71 -11.89
C GLY A 48 -22.54 -0.75 -10.94
N SER A 49 -21.91 0.31 -11.45
CA SER A 49 -21.27 1.33 -10.63
C SER A 49 -22.29 2.27 -9.97
N ARG A 50 -21.95 2.79 -8.81
CA ARG A 50 -22.59 3.94 -8.14
C ARG A 50 -21.57 5.07 -8.01
N PRO A 51 -21.36 5.86 -9.07
CA PRO A 51 -20.28 6.84 -9.08
C PRO A 51 -20.55 8.02 -8.15
N GLU A 52 -19.47 8.68 -7.76
CA GLU A 52 -19.48 9.98 -7.10
C GLU A 52 -20.23 11.02 -7.94
N THR A 53 -20.89 11.98 -7.27
CA THR A 53 -21.78 12.94 -7.92
C THR A 53 -21.11 14.26 -8.29
N GLY A 54 -19.90 14.51 -7.77
CA GLY A 54 -19.22 15.79 -7.91
C GLY A 54 -17.75 15.65 -8.28
N LEU A 55 -16.92 16.32 -7.50
CA LEU A 55 -15.47 16.23 -7.63
C LEU A 55 -14.99 14.80 -7.38
N GLN A 56 -13.99 14.36 -8.13
CA GLN A 56 -13.33 13.08 -7.92
C GLN A 56 -12.80 12.98 -6.48
N GLY A 57 -13.23 11.96 -5.77
CA GLY A 57 -12.85 11.67 -4.40
C GLY A 57 -13.75 12.30 -3.34
N ARG A 58 -14.73 13.12 -3.70
CA ARG A 58 -15.57 13.85 -2.74
C ARG A 58 -16.75 13.03 -2.23
N VAL A 59 -16.99 13.14 -0.91
CA VAL A 59 -18.26 12.78 -0.27
C VAL A 59 -18.82 14.06 0.34
N SER A 60 -19.85 14.64 -0.28
CA SER A 60 -20.35 15.96 0.09
C SER A 60 -21.35 15.91 1.25
N PRO A 61 -21.63 17.06 1.91
CA PRO A 61 -22.71 17.16 2.89
C PRO A 61 -24.07 16.75 2.30
N GLU A 62 -24.32 17.03 1.02
CA GLU A 62 -25.54 16.61 0.32
C GLU A 62 -25.63 15.10 0.14
N ASP A 63 -24.49 14.42 -0.07
CA ASP A 63 -24.44 12.95 -0.12
C ASP A 63 -24.77 12.33 1.25
N HIS A 64 -24.35 12.97 2.34
CA HIS A 64 -24.76 12.55 3.69
C HIS A 64 -26.24 12.81 3.94
N ALA A 65 -26.74 14.01 3.64
CA ALA A 65 -28.13 14.39 3.86
C ALA A 65 -29.13 13.57 3.05
N SER A 66 -28.77 13.19 1.83
CA SER A 66 -29.61 12.36 0.95
C SER A 66 -29.53 10.85 1.23
N GLY A 67 -28.62 10.42 2.12
CA GLY A 67 -28.36 9.00 2.41
C GLY A 67 -27.50 8.30 1.35
N ARG A 68 -26.96 8.99 0.35
CA ARG A 68 -26.06 8.39 -0.65
C ARG A 68 -24.75 7.93 -0.03
N ALA A 69 -24.18 8.70 0.90
CA ALA A 69 -22.99 8.31 1.63
C ALA A 69 -23.16 6.98 2.37
N ALA A 70 -24.36 6.71 2.91
CA ALA A 70 -24.69 5.45 3.58
C ALA A 70 -24.79 4.25 2.62
N GLN A 71 -24.85 4.47 1.30
CA GLN A 71 -24.80 3.42 0.29
C GLN A 71 -23.38 3.17 -0.23
N GLY A 72 -22.48 4.10 0.02
CA GLY A 72 -21.12 4.12 -0.53
C GLY A 72 -21.07 4.41 -2.03
N PHE A 73 -19.89 4.65 -2.55
CA PHE A 73 -19.66 4.97 -3.96
C PHE A 73 -18.74 3.92 -4.59
N THR A 74 -19.08 3.49 -5.80
CA THR A 74 -18.31 2.48 -6.52
C THR A 74 -18.13 2.87 -7.99
N CYS A 75 -16.97 2.57 -8.53
CA CYS A 75 -16.71 2.64 -9.95
C CYS A 75 -15.91 1.41 -10.38
N ASN A 76 -16.47 0.57 -11.23
CA ASN A 76 -15.84 -0.67 -11.67
C ASN A 76 -15.39 -1.56 -10.50
N THR A 77 -16.12 -1.54 -9.40
CA THR A 77 -15.89 -2.38 -8.23
C THR A 77 -17.21 -2.92 -7.68
N GLU A 78 -17.12 -4.09 -7.06
CA GLU A 78 -18.19 -4.69 -6.27
C GLU A 78 -17.66 -5.18 -4.93
N MET A 79 -18.44 -5.09 -3.88
CA MET A 79 -18.12 -5.70 -2.59
C MET A 79 -18.35 -7.20 -2.68
N VAL A 80 -17.33 -8.00 -2.35
CA VAL A 80 -17.40 -9.45 -2.28
C VAL A 80 -17.82 -9.88 -0.87
N GLY A 81 -17.15 -9.32 0.13
CA GLY A 81 -17.43 -9.61 1.53
C GLY A 81 -16.96 -8.49 2.44
N GLN A 82 -17.50 -8.50 3.65
CA GLN A 82 -17.19 -7.52 4.69
C GLN A 82 -17.11 -8.22 6.04
N TYR A 83 -16.22 -7.75 6.89
CA TYR A 83 -16.22 -8.09 8.31
C TYR A 83 -16.09 -6.83 9.14
N ARG A 84 -16.94 -6.72 10.14
CA ARG A 84 -16.87 -5.68 11.16
C ARG A 84 -16.86 -6.32 12.54
N VAL A 85 -15.98 -5.86 13.41
CA VAL A 85 -15.99 -6.29 14.81
C VAL A 85 -17.33 -5.90 15.45
N PRO A 86 -18.11 -6.87 15.98
CA PRO A 86 -19.41 -6.58 16.57
C PRO A 86 -19.30 -5.70 17.82
N ASN A 87 -20.29 -4.83 18.05
CA ASN A 87 -20.49 -4.07 19.29
C ASN A 87 -19.31 -3.15 19.68
N THR A 88 -18.47 -2.76 18.76
CA THR A 88 -17.32 -1.88 19.01
C THR A 88 -17.73 -0.43 18.83
N ILE A 89 -17.39 0.42 19.82
CA ILE A 89 -17.59 1.88 19.79
C ILE A 89 -16.38 2.56 19.16
N GLY A 90 -15.21 1.91 19.17
CA GLY A 90 -13.94 2.40 18.67
C GLY A 90 -13.74 2.17 17.17
N THR A 91 -12.48 2.22 16.75
CA THR A 91 -12.08 1.90 15.39
C THR A 91 -12.16 0.39 15.15
N VAL A 92 -12.53 0.01 13.93
CA VAL A 92 -12.77 -1.39 13.53
C VAL A 92 -11.88 -1.82 12.35
N GLY A 93 -10.97 -0.95 11.94
CA GLY A 93 -9.95 -1.18 10.93
C GLY A 93 -8.76 -0.27 11.16
N GLY A 94 -7.61 -0.62 10.65
CA GLY A 94 -6.35 0.07 10.89
C GLY A 94 -5.53 0.27 9.61
N PHE A 95 -4.21 0.13 9.74
CA PHE A 95 -3.24 0.61 8.77
C PHE A 95 -2.74 -0.45 7.79
N LYS A 96 -2.84 -1.73 8.12
CA LYS A 96 -2.32 -2.83 7.29
C LYS A 96 -3.38 -3.89 7.03
N VAL A 97 -3.36 -4.43 5.82
CA VAL A 97 -3.98 -5.71 5.50
C VAL A 97 -2.92 -6.56 4.82
N GLU A 98 -2.52 -7.65 5.47
CA GLU A 98 -1.52 -8.58 4.96
C GLU A 98 -2.18 -9.91 4.64
N ARG A 99 -1.82 -10.52 3.50
CA ARG A 99 -2.37 -11.80 3.05
C ARG A 99 -1.32 -12.90 3.14
N TYR A 100 -1.74 -14.09 3.55
CA TYR A 100 -0.94 -15.30 3.46
C TYR A 100 -1.80 -16.50 3.06
N VAL A 101 -1.23 -17.39 2.24
CA VAL A 101 -1.85 -18.68 1.91
C VAL A 101 -0.94 -19.77 2.41
N ASP A 102 -1.42 -20.59 3.33
CA ASP A 102 -0.66 -21.69 3.92
C ASP A 102 -0.51 -22.92 2.99
N ALA A 103 0.21 -23.92 3.45
CA ALA A 103 0.47 -25.12 2.67
C ALA A 103 -0.80 -25.98 2.44
N ALA A 104 -1.79 -25.87 3.32
CA ALA A 104 -3.08 -26.56 3.19
C ALA A 104 -4.03 -25.84 2.22
N GLY A 105 -3.71 -24.58 1.87
CA GLY A 105 -4.50 -23.76 0.94
C GLY A 105 -5.51 -22.86 1.63
N HIS A 106 -5.44 -22.73 2.98
CA HIS A 106 -6.22 -21.70 3.65
C HIS A 106 -5.70 -20.32 3.25
N ASP A 107 -6.60 -19.41 2.95
CA ASP A 107 -6.30 -18.02 2.56
C ASP A 107 -6.62 -17.12 3.74
N CYS A 108 -5.62 -16.45 4.28
CA CYS A 108 -5.77 -15.66 5.50
C CYS A 108 -5.46 -14.19 5.26
N ALA A 109 -6.17 -13.32 5.99
CA ALA A 109 -5.80 -11.91 6.11
C ALA A 109 -5.48 -11.57 7.57
N TYR A 110 -4.49 -10.69 7.75
CA TYR A 110 -4.12 -10.10 9.04
C TYR A 110 -4.35 -8.61 8.94
N TYR A 111 -5.18 -8.04 9.80
CA TYR A 111 -5.37 -6.60 9.84
C TYR A 111 -5.54 -6.10 11.27
N ASP A 112 -4.93 -4.97 11.57
CA ASP A 112 -5.07 -4.32 12.86
C ASP A 112 -6.40 -3.57 12.96
N THR A 113 -6.91 -3.41 14.17
CA THR A 113 -8.14 -2.68 14.47
C THR A 113 -7.89 -1.37 15.19
N THR A 114 -6.62 -1.08 15.47
CA THR A 114 -6.20 0.07 16.26
C THR A 114 -5.64 1.15 15.35
N LEU A 115 -6.30 2.30 15.26
CA LEU A 115 -5.79 3.44 14.48
C LEU A 115 -4.76 4.23 15.28
N LEU A 116 -5.06 4.69 16.47
CA LEU A 116 -4.18 5.55 17.24
C LEU A 116 -4.29 5.27 18.74
N TYR A 117 -3.15 5.32 19.42
CA TYR A 117 -3.13 5.45 20.86
C TYR A 117 -3.62 6.86 21.25
N PRO A 118 -4.49 7.04 22.28
CA PRO A 118 -4.96 6.03 23.24
C PRO A 118 -6.32 5.38 22.90
N THR A 119 -6.82 5.49 21.69
CA THR A 119 -8.14 4.95 21.33
C THR A 119 -8.26 3.46 21.58
N ASN A 120 -7.17 2.72 21.41
CA ASN A 120 -7.11 1.28 21.68
C ASN A 120 -7.22 0.91 23.17
N LEU A 121 -6.99 1.84 24.09
CA LEU A 121 -7.21 1.58 25.52
C LEU A 121 -8.70 1.50 25.88
N LEU A 122 -9.54 2.12 25.08
CA LEU A 122 -10.99 2.10 25.23
C LEU A 122 -11.64 1.00 24.38
N ASP A 123 -10.87 0.40 23.48
CA ASP A 123 -11.32 -0.65 22.57
C ASP A 123 -10.95 -2.02 23.14
N GLN A 124 -11.93 -2.72 23.71
CA GLN A 124 -11.75 -4.09 24.22
C GLN A 124 -11.46 -5.10 23.09
N GLU A 125 -11.61 -4.69 21.85
CA GLU A 125 -11.46 -5.50 20.66
C GLU A 125 -10.18 -5.14 19.84
N GLY A 126 -9.25 -4.39 20.45
CA GLY A 126 -7.98 -3.99 19.84
C GLY A 126 -7.05 -5.18 19.53
N GLY A 127 -6.12 -4.98 18.63
CA GLY A 127 -5.09 -5.95 18.22
C GLY A 127 -5.11 -6.26 16.71
N VAL A 128 -4.47 -7.35 16.34
CA VAL A 128 -4.45 -7.84 14.95
C VAL A 128 -5.45 -8.98 14.78
N ASN A 129 -6.46 -8.75 13.97
CA ASN A 129 -7.44 -9.76 13.58
C ASN A 129 -6.85 -10.74 12.56
N VAL A 130 -7.12 -12.02 12.76
CA VAL A 130 -6.79 -13.12 11.85
C VAL A 130 -8.07 -13.59 11.18
N MET A 131 -8.16 -13.37 9.88
CA MET A 131 -9.36 -13.72 9.10
C MET A 131 -9.10 -14.96 8.24
N ASP A 132 -10.02 -15.92 8.28
CA ASP A 132 -10.13 -16.95 7.25
C ASP A 132 -10.87 -16.36 6.03
N MET A 133 -10.15 -16.21 4.94
CA MET A 133 -10.60 -15.66 3.68
C MET A 133 -10.70 -16.74 2.59
N THR A 134 -10.72 -18.01 2.97
CA THR A 134 -10.90 -19.13 2.04
C THR A 134 -12.22 -19.00 1.27
N ASP A 135 -13.26 -18.51 1.94
CA ASP A 135 -14.49 -18.00 1.36
C ASP A 135 -14.57 -16.47 1.56
N PRO A 136 -14.19 -15.65 0.56
CA PRO A 136 -14.15 -14.21 0.72
C PRO A 136 -15.54 -13.54 0.78
N GLU A 137 -16.61 -14.26 0.41
CA GLU A 137 -17.99 -13.77 0.56
C GLU A 137 -18.44 -13.81 2.03
N ASN A 138 -17.81 -14.70 2.82
CA ASN A 138 -18.09 -14.90 4.24
C ASN A 138 -16.80 -14.86 5.07
N PRO A 139 -16.14 -13.71 5.22
CA PRO A 139 -14.92 -13.58 6.03
C PRO A 139 -15.17 -14.00 7.47
N ARG A 140 -14.27 -14.81 8.06
CA ARG A 140 -14.42 -15.31 9.44
C ARG A 140 -13.25 -14.92 10.30
N LEU A 141 -13.51 -14.30 11.44
CA LEU A 141 -12.50 -14.11 12.48
C LEU A 141 -12.16 -15.47 13.10
N THR A 142 -10.89 -15.86 13.10
CA THR A 142 -10.41 -17.13 13.65
C THR A 142 -9.53 -16.96 14.87
N ALA A 143 -8.83 -15.85 14.96
CA ALA A 143 -7.99 -15.49 16.11
C ALA A 143 -7.81 -13.98 16.20
N ARG A 144 -7.34 -13.52 17.36
CA ARG A 144 -6.90 -12.14 17.58
C ARG A 144 -5.55 -12.18 18.28
N LEU A 145 -4.57 -11.42 17.76
CA LEU A 145 -3.25 -11.31 18.33
C LEU A 145 -3.20 -10.04 19.18
N VAL A 146 -2.89 -10.21 20.46
CA VAL A 146 -2.93 -9.15 21.48
C VAL A 146 -1.65 -9.11 22.33
N THR A 147 -0.55 -9.66 21.81
CA THR A 147 0.76 -9.55 22.46
C THR A 147 1.32 -8.13 22.37
N GLY A 148 2.46 -7.87 22.98
CA GLY A 148 2.98 -6.53 23.19
C GLY A 148 3.03 -5.64 21.95
N ALA A 149 3.49 -6.16 20.81
CA ALA A 149 3.46 -5.43 19.54
C ALA A 149 2.11 -5.56 18.84
N MET A 150 1.50 -6.75 18.81
CA MET A 150 0.27 -6.98 18.05
C MET A 150 -0.95 -6.26 18.65
N ASN A 151 -0.94 -5.91 19.94
CA ASN A 151 -2.00 -5.10 20.53
C ASN A 151 -2.02 -3.66 20.03
N THR A 152 -0.88 -3.17 19.58
CA THR A 152 -0.72 -1.81 19.04
C THR A 152 0.42 -1.78 18.02
N PRO A 153 0.27 -2.46 16.90
CA PRO A 153 1.33 -2.56 15.91
C PRO A 153 1.52 -1.26 15.13
N HIS A 154 0.55 -0.36 15.24
CA HIS A 154 0.46 0.81 14.39
C HIS A 154 0.53 0.39 12.92
N GLU A 155 1.57 0.72 12.18
CA GLU A 155 1.72 0.40 10.76
C GLU A 155 2.70 -0.74 10.48
N SER A 156 3.14 -1.45 11.53
CA SER A 156 4.29 -2.33 11.44
C SER A 156 4.01 -3.78 11.03
N VAL A 157 2.75 -4.19 10.93
CA VAL A 157 2.41 -5.58 10.56
C VAL A 157 2.96 -5.94 9.18
N VAL A 158 3.79 -6.97 9.10
CA VAL A 158 4.35 -7.50 7.84
C VAL A 158 4.34 -9.02 7.82
N VAL A 159 4.17 -9.60 6.63
CA VAL A 159 4.15 -11.05 6.42
C VAL A 159 5.31 -11.50 5.55
N SER A 160 6.10 -12.46 6.03
CA SER A 160 7.05 -13.19 5.20
C SER A 160 6.36 -14.30 4.42
N GLN A 161 6.07 -14.04 3.15
CA GLN A 161 5.48 -15.04 2.24
C GLN A 161 6.36 -16.30 2.10
N LYS A 162 7.66 -16.15 2.27
CA LYS A 162 8.62 -17.24 2.11
C LYS A 162 8.65 -18.19 3.29
N ARG A 163 8.57 -17.62 4.51
CA ARG A 163 8.74 -18.39 5.76
C ARG A 163 7.44 -18.67 6.49
N GLY A 164 6.34 -18.03 6.10
CA GLY A 164 5.09 -18.11 6.87
C GLY A 164 5.28 -17.53 8.27
N LEU A 165 5.81 -16.30 8.34
CA LEU A 165 5.92 -15.55 9.58
C LEU A 165 5.11 -14.26 9.45
N VAL A 166 4.44 -13.86 10.52
CA VAL A 166 3.92 -12.49 10.69
C VAL A 166 4.66 -11.84 11.84
N ALA A 167 5.10 -10.60 11.62
CA ALA A 167 5.84 -9.83 12.61
C ALA A 167 5.34 -8.39 12.69
N ALA A 168 5.50 -7.78 13.86
CA ALA A 168 5.22 -6.38 14.10
C ALA A 168 6.14 -5.83 15.19
N VAL A 169 6.26 -4.50 15.27
CA VAL A 169 6.88 -3.78 16.37
C VAL A 169 5.85 -2.88 17.05
N ALA A 170 5.92 -2.77 18.37
CA ALA A 170 5.00 -1.90 19.12
C ALA A 170 5.12 -0.45 18.69
N GLY A 171 4.01 0.14 18.28
CA GLY A 171 3.89 1.53 17.81
C GLY A 171 3.22 2.48 18.82
N ASN A 172 3.05 2.04 20.07
CA ASN A 172 2.39 2.84 21.10
C ASN A 172 3.39 3.81 21.79
N PRO A 173 3.15 5.14 21.72
CA PRO A 173 4.01 6.12 22.37
C PRO A 173 4.14 5.96 23.90
N GLY A 174 3.20 5.27 24.54
CA GLY A 174 3.27 4.96 25.97
C GLY A 174 4.28 3.86 26.32
N THR A 175 4.76 3.10 25.34
CA THR A 175 5.78 2.06 25.52
C THR A 175 7.07 2.52 24.85
N GLN A 176 8.09 2.86 25.64
CA GLN A 176 9.37 3.36 25.12
C GLN A 176 10.21 2.27 24.42
N ALA A 177 10.00 1.00 24.78
CA ALA A 177 10.70 -0.13 24.17
C ALA A 177 9.94 -0.64 22.95
N GLY A 178 10.59 -0.73 21.79
CA GLY A 178 10.06 -1.39 20.60
C GLY A 178 10.00 -2.90 20.80
N ILE A 179 8.92 -3.39 21.39
CA ILE A 179 8.66 -4.83 21.48
C ILE A 179 8.41 -5.34 20.08
N ILE A 180 9.11 -6.42 19.70
CA ILE A 180 8.89 -7.11 18.42
C ILE A 180 8.23 -8.45 18.72
N ASP A 181 7.08 -8.67 18.09
CA ASP A 181 6.36 -9.94 18.13
C ASP A 181 6.55 -10.67 16.81
N ILE A 182 6.79 -11.99 16.89
CA ILE A 182 6.94 -12.88 15.74
C ILE A 182 6.04 -14.10 15.94
N TYR A 183 5.17 -14.36 14.97
CA TYR A 183 4.30 -15.53 14.93
C TYR A 183 4.62 -16.40 13.72
N ASP A 184 4.53 -17.71 13.90
CA ASP A 184 4.56 -18.72 12.82
C ASP A 184 3.13 -18.96 12.32
N ILE A 185 2.93 -18.78 11.04
CA ILE A 185 1.66 -18.95 10.33
C ILE A 185 1.76 -19.99 9.22
N SER A 186 2.86 -20.74 9.19
CA SER A 186 3.19 -21.64 8.06
C SER A 186 2.35 -22.91 8.04
N LYS A 187 1.90 -23.40 9.21
CA LYS A 187 1.13 -24.64 9.36
C LYS A 187 -0.34 -24.44 9.10
N ASP A 188 -0.94 -23.54 9.86
CA ASP A 188 -2.33 -23.12 9.74
C ASP A 188 -2.37 -21.60 9.98
N CYS A 189 -2.56 -20.84 8.92
CA CYS A 189 -2.52 -19.40 8.98
C CYS A 189 -3.68 -18.79 9.78
N ARG A 190 -4.69 -19.58 10.10
CA ARG A 190 -5.85 -19.19 10.92
C ARG A 190 -5.56 -19.28 12.43
N GLN A 191 -4.48 -19.98 12.81
CA GLN A 191 -4.06 -20.22 14.19
C GLN A 191 -2.57 -19.88 14.36
N PRO A 192 -2.19 -18.59 14.36
CA PRO A 192 -0.79 -18.17 14.50
C PRO A 192 -0.17 -18.64 15.83
N GLU A 193 1.04 -19.19 15.76
CA GLU A 193 1.81 -19.64 16.94
C GLU A 193 2.84 -18.57 17.32
N LEU A 194 2.76 -17.98 18.53
CA LEU A 194 3.76 -17.03 19.03
C LEU A 194 5.13 -17.70 19.13
N ARG A 195 6.15 -17.08 18.52
CA ARG A 195 7.54 -17.53 18.57
C ARG A 195 8.38 -16.70 19.52
N SER A 196 8.19 -15.39 19.53
CA SER A 196 8.84 -14.48 20.46
C SER A 196 8.07 -13.17 20.60
N SER A 197 8.26 -12.51 21.77
CA SER A 197 7.79 -11.17 22.09
C SER A 197 8.89 -10.51 22.92
N THR A 198 9.73 -9.67 22.30
CA THR A 198 10.98 -9.19 22.92
C THR A 198 11.25 -7.72 22.60
N PRO A 199 11.84 -6.95 23.54
CA PRO A 199 12.17 -5.54 23.36
C PRO A 199 13.47 -5.39 22.55
N MET A 200 13.41 -5.61 21.25
CA MET A 200 14.58 -5.61 20.34
C MET A 200 14.64 -4.40 19.40
N GLY A 201 13.73 -3.46 19.53
CA GLY A 201 13.68 -2.26 18.72
C GLY A 201 13.49 -0.99 19.52
N PHE A 202 13.28 0.11 18.83
CA PHE A 202 12.72 1.34 19.37
C PHE A 202 11.21 1.35 19.14
N LEU A 203 10.51 2.29 19.76
CA LEU A 203 9.13 2.57 19.42
C LEU A 203 8.98 2.59 17.90
N GLY A 204 8.23 1.64 17.36
CA GLY A 204 8.13 1.38 15.94
C GLY A 204 7.07 2.22 15.24
N HIS A 205 7.09 2.13 13.93
CA HIS A 205 6.09 2.65 13.03
C HIS A 205 5.92 1.63 11.91
N GLU A 206 5.99 1.99 10.64
CA GLU A 206 5.97 1.01 9.57
C GLU A 206 7.24 0.14 9.60
N SER A 207 7.13 -1.10 9.17
CA SER A 207 8.22 -2.06 9.15
C SER A 207 8.40 -2.69 7.77
N GLY A 208 9.56 -3.28 7.56
CA GLY A 208 9.87 -4.06 6.37
C GLY A 208 10.41 -5.44 6.72
N ILE A 209 10.36 -6.34 5.75
CA ILE A 209 10.96 -7.67 5.88
C ILE A 209 11.80 -7.99 4.66
N SER A 210 12.96 -8.61 4.86
CA SER A 210 13.82 -9.04 3.77
C SER A 210 13.14 -10.13 2.92
N PRO A 211 13.46 -10.23 1.62
CA PRO A 211 12.79 -11.18 0.73
C PRO A 211 13.04 -12.65 1.10
N ASP A 212 14.11 -12.93 1.84
CA ASP A 212 14.38 -14.25 2.40
C ASP A 212 13.64 -14.52 3.71
N GLY A 213 13.04 -13.47 4.33
CA GLY A 213 12.30 -13.55 5.58
C GLY A 213 13.18 -13.65 6.80
N ASN A 214 14.49 -13.38 6.70
CA ASN A 214 15.44 -13.54 7.78
C ASN A 214 15.77 -12.23 8.51
N THR A 215 15.39 -11.08 7.97
CA THR A 215 15.62 -9.78 8.61
C THR A 215 14.31 -9.00 8.68
N PHE A 216 13.95 -8.58 9.87
CA PHE A 216 12.90 -7.61 10.12
C PHE A 216 13.54 -6.22 10.27
N TYR A 217 12.99 -5.21 9.57
CA TYR A 217 13.44 -3.84 9.65
C TYR A 217 12.40 -3.01 10.38
N SER A 218 12.75 -2.52 11.54
CA SER A 218 11.89 -1.67 12.38
C SER A 218 12.20 -0.20 12.08
N ALA A 219 11.26 0.50 11.46
CA ALA A 219 11.30 1.95 11.29
C ALA A 219 10.78 2.66 12.54
N SER A 220 11.37 3.80 12.90
CA SER A 220 10.98 4.60 14.04
C SER A 220 11.20 6.10 13.76
N PRO A 221 10.16 6.85 13.34
CA PRO A 221 10.26 8.29 13.16
C PRO A 221 10.51 9.01 14.51
N ALA A 222 9.87 8.55 15.59
CA ALA A 222 10.07 9.11 16.93
C ALA A 222 11.51 8.85 17.46
N GLY A 223 12.05 7.65 17.22
CA GLY A 223 13.43 7.29 17.57
C GLY A 223 14.45 7.78 16.55
N GLN A 224 14.03 8.29 15.40
CA GLN A 224 14.91 8.66 14.28
C GLN A 224 15.86 7.53 13.91
N THR A 225 15.31 6.32 13.76
CA THR A 225 16.13 5.11 13.58
C THR A 225 15.50 4.11 12.63
N LEU A 226 16.38 3.35 11.96
CA LEU A 226 16.05 2.10 11.30
C LEU A 226 16.91 1.00 11.91
N VAL A 227 16.29 -0.02 12.47
CA VAL A 227 16.97 -1.16 13.09
C VAL A 227 16.73 -2.40 12.23
N ALA A 228 17.80 -3.07 11.83
CA ALA A 228 17.72 -4.40 11.21
C ALA A 228 17.88 -5.47 12.30
N VAL A 229 16.89 -6.35 12.41
CA VAL A 229 16.83 -7.42 13.39
C VAL A 229 16.89 -8.75 12.67
N ASP A 230 17.87 -9.59 13.01
CA ASP A 230 17.94 -10.98 12.52
C ASP A 230 16.84 -11.80 13.20
N ILE A 231 15.93 -12.33 12.38
CA ILE A 231 14.84 -13.21 12.76
C ILE A 231 14.97 -14.59 12.10
N SER A 232 16.18 -14.96 11.67
CA SER A 232 16.46 -16.29 11.11
C SER A 232 16.08 -17.40 12.08
N ASN A 233 16.34 -17.18 13.38
CA ASN A 233 15.70 -17.90 14.47
C ASN A 233 14.55 -17.04 15.05
N PRO A 234 13.28 -17.33 14.75
CA PRO A 234 12.16 -16.50 15.19
C PRO A 234 11.90 -16.56 16.70
N THR A 235 12.54 -17.48 17.45
CA THR A 235 12.45 -17.57 18.90
C THR A 235 13.51 -16.72 19.61
N LEU A 236 14.52 -16.23 18.87
CA LEU A 236 15.64 -15.44 19.41
C LEU A 236 16.01 -14.35 18.39
N PRO A 237 15.20 -13.29 18.24
CA PRO A 237 15.55 -12.16 17.39
C PRO A 237 16.77 -11.40 17.94
N ILE A 238 17.66 -10.93 17.06
CA ILE A 238 18.91 -10.23 17.43
C ILE A 238 19.07 -8.98 16.58
N PRO A 239 19.19 -7.75 17.14
CA PRO A 239 19.56 -6.57 16.39
C PRO A 239 20.96 -6.72 15.79
N ILE A 240 21.10 -6.49 14.47
CA ILE A 240 22.36 -6.70 13.74
C ILE A 240 22.90 -5.44 13.07
N SER A 241 22.06 -4.43 12.91
CA SER A 241 22.48 -3.15 12.35
C SER A 241 21.53 -2.04 12.77
N PHE A 242 22.08 -0.83 12.85
CA PHE A 242 21.37 0.37 13.26
C PHE A 242 21.75 1.53 12.33
N PHE A 243 20.77 2.29 11.88
CA PHE A 243 21.02 3.47 11.05
C PHE A 243 20.18 4.65 11.54
N ARG A 244 20.80 5.81 11.72
CA ARG A 244 20.11 7.02 12.15
C ARG A 244 19.43 7.68 10.96
N ILE A 245 18.09 7.69 10.96
CA ILE A 245 17.26 8.22 9.90
C ILE A 245 15.84 8.47 10.42
N ASP A 246 15.17 9.49 9.89
CA ASP A 246 13.75 9.76 10.14
C ASP A 246 12.84 8.79 9.35
N SER A 247 12.96 7.49 9.64
CA SER A 247 12.23 6.44 8.92
C SER A 247 10.76 6.38 9.34
N HIS A 248 9.86 6.76 8.45
CA HIS A 248 8.41 6.59 8.63
C HIS A 248 8.00 5.19 8.19
N GLY A 249 8.20 4.89 6.91
CA GLY A 249 7.96 3.59 6.33
C GLY A 249 9.06 3.13 5.39
N LEU A 250 9.05 1.85 5.01
CA LEU A 250 10.05 1.32 4.08
C LEU A 250 9.62 0.06 3.37
N SER A 251 10.29 -0.19 2.25
CA SER A 251 10.31 -1.50 1.60
C SER A 251 11.73 -1.94 1.28
N ILE A 252 11.97 -3.24 1.36
CA ILE A 252 13.24 -3.84 1.00
C ILE A 252 13.19 -4.34 -0.45
N SER A 253 14.25 -4.14 -1.23
CA SER A 253 14.37 -4.65 -2.60
C SER A 253 14.24 -6.17 -2.68
N ASN A 254 13.89 -6.69 -3.86
CA ASN A 254 13.71 -8.13 -4.07
C ASN A 254 14.98 -8.97 -3.87
N ASP A 255 16.16 -8.36 -3.86
CA ASP A 255 17.43 -8.99 -3.56
C ASP A 255 17.94 -8.72 -2.14
N GLY A 256 17.23 -7.90 -1.36
CA GLY A 256 17.56 -7.57 0.02
C GLY A 256 18.64 -6.50 0.18
N ARG A 257 19.17 -5.94 -0.93
CA ARG A 257 20.36 -5.07 -0.91
C ARG A 257 20.06 -3.57 -0.91
N ARG A 258 18.78 -3.20 -0.97
CA ARG A 258 18.31 -1.80 -0.87
C ARG A 258 17.13 -1.72 0.07
N ALA A 259 17.09 -0.66 0.86
CA ALA A 259 15.89 -0.18 1.53
C ALA A 259 15.46 1.14 0.90
N TYR A 260 14.18 1.23 0.58
CA TYR A 260 13.53 2.44 0.10
C TYR A 260 12.70 2.98 1.26
N VAL A 261 13.21 4.06 1.86
CA VAL A 261 12.67 4.61 3.11
C VAL A 261 11.92 5.89 2.81
N ALA A 262 10.69 5.97 3.28
CA ALA A 262 9.92 7.21 3.35
C ALA A 262 10.36 7.94 4.62
N GLY A 263 11.07 9.04 4.45
CA GLY A 263 11.55 9.87 5.56
C GLY A 263 10.55 10.97 5.85
N THR A 264 10.06 11.04 7.09
CA THR A 264 8.98 11.93 7.54
C THR A 264 9.13 13.38 7.07
N GLY A 265 10.35 13.89 7.12
CA GLY A 265 10.72 15.25 6.68
C GLY A 265 11.77 15.29 5.56
N SER A 266 12.31 14.16 5.13
CA SER A 266 13.43 14.07 4.21
C SER A 266 13.13 13.44 2.84
N GLY A 267 11.89 13.07 2.59
CA GLY A 267 11.44 12.49 1.31
C GLY A 267 11.86 11.03 1.14
N LEU A 268 12.00 10.58 -0.10
CA LEU A 268 12.54 9.25 -0.38
C LEU A 268 14.02 9.18 -0.06
N ARG A 269 14.41 8.16 0.74
CA ARG A 269 15.82 7.83 1.02
C ARG A 269 16.09 6.42 0.48
N ILE A 270 17.15 6.26 -0.31
CA ILE A 270 17.60 4.94 -0.80
C ILE A 270 18.84 4.55 -0.01
N LEU A 271 18.76 3.42 0.70
CA LEU A 271 19.88 2.91 1.50
C LEU A 271 20.46 1.64 0.86
N ASP A 272 21.75 1.46 0.98
CA ASP A 272 22.45 0.19 0.75
C ASP A 272 22.36 -0.67 2.01
N THR A 273 21.76 -1.84 1.88
CA THR A 273 21.60 -2.85 2.94
C THR A 273 22.36 -4.14 2.64
N THR A 274 23.32 -4.09 1.71
CA THR A 274 24.06 -5.27 1.25
C THR A 274 24.75 -6.00 2.38
N GLN A 275 25.44 -5.28 3.27
CA GLN A 275 26.14 -5.90 4.41
C GLN A 275 25.18 -6.59 5.37
N VAL A 276 24.00 -6.01 5.59
CA VAL A 276 22.93 -6.62 6.42
C VAL A 276 22.42 -7.90 5.77
N GLN A 277 22.13 -7.85 4.47
CA GLN A 277 21.63 -9.00 3.73
C GLN A 277 22.64 -10.16 3.68
N GLU A 278 23.94 -9.84 3.60
CA GLU A 278 25.04 -10.81 3.55
C GLU A 278 25.51 -11.26 4.94
N ARG A 279 24.95 -10.72 6.03
CA ARG A 279 25.37 -11.02 7.42
C ARG A 279 26.84 -10.71 7.66
N ALA A 280 27.36 -9.62 7.06
CA ALA A 280 28.73 -9.20 7.30
C ALA A 280 28.96 -8.88 8.80
N PRO A 281 30.15 -9.17 9.35
CA PRO A 281 30.49 -8.74 10.71
C PRO A 281 30.34 -7.22 10.86
N ASN A 282 29.65 -6.77 11.92
CA ASN A 282 29.37 -5.35 12.16
C ASN A 282 28.71 -4.66 10.95
N ALA A 283 27.74 -5.34 10.32
CA ALA A 283 27.04 -4.86 9.13
C ALA A 283 26.54 -3.43 9.29
N GLN A 284 26.83 -2.59 8.33
CA GLN A 284 26.42 -1.19 8.29
C GLN A 284 25.49 -0.94 7.11
N MET A 285 24.50 -0.08 7.30
CA MET A 285 23.69 0.52 6.24
C MET A 285 24.32 1.85 5.84
N SER A 286 24.17 2.27 4.58
CA SER A 286 24.64 3.55 4.09
C SER A 286 23.66 4.18 3.11
N GLU A 287 23.62 5.51 3.05
CA GLU A 287 22.74 6.23 2.12
C GLU A 287 23.34 6.26 0.72
N VAL A 288 22.54 5.87 -0.28
CA VAL A 288 22.87 5.96 -1.70
C VAL A 288 22.44 7.32 -2.27
N SER A 289 21.20 7.74 -1.97
CA SER A 289 20.63 9.00 -2.45
C SER A 289 19.35 9.36 -1.69
N ARG A 290 18.87 10.59 -1.95
CA ARG A 290 17.58 11.10 -1.46
C ARG A 290 16.89 11.94 -2.52
N LEU A 291 15.54 12.06 -2.38
CA LEU A 291 14.72 12.92 -3.22
C LEU A 291 13.61 13.57 -2.38
N THR A 292 13.46 14.88 -2.53
CA THR A 292 12.26 15.62 -2.06
C THR A 292 11.50 16.18 -3.25
N TRP A 293 10.24 16.56 -3.05
CA TRP A 293 9.38 17.16 -4.08
C TRP A 293 8.59 18.33 -3.51
N PRO A 294 8.19 19.30 -4.37
CA PRO A 294 7.58 20.55 -3.90
C PRO A 294 6.27 20.39 -3.13
N THR A 295 5.47 19.37 -3.46
CA THR A 295 4.18 19.08 -2.83
C THR A 295 4.28 18.06 -1.69
N MET A 296 5.48 17.78 -1.21
CA MET A 296 5.72 16.81 -0.13
C MET A 296 4.98 17.23 1.15
N SER A 297 4.15 16.34 1.69
CA SER A 297 3.62 16.46 3.06
C SER A 297 4.41 15.55 4.00
N ILE A 298 3.91 14.42 4.37
CA ILE A 298 4.61 13.44 5.20
C ILE A 298 4.76 12.15 4.38
N PRO A 299 5.93 11.86 3.79
CA PRO A 299 6.17 10.59 3.11
C PRO A 299 5.88 9.40 4.02
N GLN A 300 5.05 8.47 3.52
CA GLN A 300 4.50 7.37 4.30
C GLN A 300 5.07 6.02 3.86
N ASN A 301 5.02 5.72 2.56
CA ASN A 301 5.32 4.39 2.06
C ASN A 301 6.06 4.47 0.71
N ALA A 302 7.07 3.62 0.52
CA ALA A 302 7.91 3.60 -0.69
C ALA A 302 8.12 2.16 -1.16
N ILE A 303 7.51 1.77 -2.29
CA ILE A 303 7.55 0.40 -2.82
C ILE A 303 8.32 0.36 -4.13
N PRO A 304 9.45 -0.39 -4.22
CA PRO A 304 10.18 -0.55 -5.47
C PRO A 304 9.41 -1.45 -6.44
N VAL A 305 9.31 -0.99 -7.69
CA VAL A 305 8.65 -1.75 -8.77
C VAL A 305 9.49 -1.69 -10.06
N THR A 306 9.33 -2.70 -10.91
CA THR A 306 9.90 -2.73 -12.25
C THR A 306 8.78 -2.74 -13.26
N ILE A 307 8.73 -1.77 -14.17
CA ILE A 307 7.73 -1.65 -15.24
C ILE A 307 8.44 -1.61 -16.59
N GLY A 308 8.13 -2.55 -17.46
CA GLY A 308 8.78 -2.66 -18.76
C GLY A 308 10.30 -2.84 -18.69
N GLY A 309 10.81 -3.39 -17.59
CA GLY A 309 12.23 -3.58 -17.33
C GLY A 309 12.95 -2.36 -16.74
N ARG A 310 12.28 -1.24 -16.49
CA ARG A 310 12.81 -0.05 -15.82
C ARG A 310 12.41 -0.02 -14.36
N ARG A 311 13.27 0.53 -13.51
CA ARG A 311 13.07 0.58 -12.06
C ARG A 311 12.38 1.88 -11.63
N TYR A 312 11.38 1.74 -10.77
CA TYR A 312 10.64 2.85 -10.18
C TYR A 312 10.42 2.60 -8.69
N VAL A 313 10.06 3.65 -7.98
CA VAL A 313 9.45 3.58 -6.65
C VAL A 313 8.05 4.17 -6.77
N MET A 314 7.05 3.43 -6.33
CA MET A 314 5.74 3.98 -5.99
C MET A 314 5.85 4.53 -4.56
N GLU A 315 5.51 5.77 -4.38
CA GLU A 315 5.57 6.47 -3.11
C GLU A 315 4.25 7.18 -2.85
N ILE A 316 3.86 7.33 -1.58
CA ILE A 316 2.71 8.11 -1.15
C ILE A 316 3.05 8.92 0.08
N ASP A 317 2.61 10.19 0.08
CA ASP A 317 2.58 11.03 1.27
C ASP A 317 1.24 10.85 1.99
N GLU A 318 1.29 10.90 3.30
CA GLU A 318 0.12 11.03 4.15
C GLU A 318 -0.08 12.47 4.62
N PHE A 319 -1.19 12.71 5.27
CA PHE A 319 -1.61 13.94 5.94
C PHE A 319 -1.45 15.21 5.10
N GLY A 320 -1.88 16.25 5.67
CA GLY A 320 -1.80 17.60 5.16
C GLY A 320 -3.05 18.37 5.52
N THR A 321 -2.87 19.67 5.55
CA THR A 321 -3.98 20.62 5.54
C THR A 321 -4.50 20.75 4.10
N LEU A 322 -5.64 21.46 3.91
CA LEU A 322 -6.13 21.78 2.56
C LEU A 322 -5.07 22.47 1.67
N SER A 323 -4.05 23.11 2.26
CA SER A 323 -2.97 23.77 1.50
C SER A 323 -1.87 22.79 1.05
N LYS A 324 -1.76 21.59 1.65
CA LYS A 324 -0.67 20.61 1.39
C LYS A 324 -1.18 19.19 1.63
N VAL A 325 -1.87 18.66 0.63
CA VAL A 325 -2.55 17.36 0.72
C VAL A 325 -1.64 16.25 0.24
N GLY A 326 -1.45 15.21 1.06
CA GLY A 326 -0.69 14.00 0.73
C GLY A 326 -1.31 13.26 -0.44
N ALA A 327 -0.46 12.78 -1.37
CA ALA A 327 -0.86 12.05 -2.55
C ALA A 327 0.25 11.12 -3.04
N ALA A 328 -0.09 10.21 -3.97
CA ALA A 328 0.85 9.21 -4.46
C ALA A 328 1.59 9.67 -5.72
N ARG A 329 2.74 9.03 -6.00
CA ARG A 329 3.57 9.29 -7.17
C ARG A 329 4.41 8.11 -7.61
N MET A 330 4.87 8.18 -8.85
CA MET A 330 5.86 7.28 -9.42
C MET A 330 7.20 8.01 -9.54
N ILE A 331 8.26 7.41 -9.03
CA ILE A 331 9.62 7.95 -9.03
C ILE A 331 10.50 7.03 -9.87
N ASP A 332 11.12 7.53 -10.92
CA ASP A 332 12.10 6.80 -11.73
C ASP A 332 13.42 6.71 -10.96
N ILE A 333 13.87 5.49 -10.73
CA ILE A 333 15.13 5.14 -10.07
C ILE A 333 16.03 4.31 -11.00
N SER A 334 15.89 4.46 -12.31
CA SER A 334 16.80 3.80 -13.28
C SER A 334 18.27 4.15 -13.00
N ASP A 335 18.52 5.39 -12.58
CA ASP A 335 19.74 5.82 -11.88
C ASP A 335 19.40 6.07 -10.41
N GLU A 336 19.78 5.16 -9.52
CA GLU A 336 19.52 5.27 -8.07
C GLU A 336 20.13 6.52 -7.43
N LYS A 337 21.19 7.10 -8.05
CA LYS A 337 21.84 8.32 -7.55
C LYS A 337 21.11 9.60 -7.95
N LYS A 338 20.17 9.52 -8.90
CA LYS A 338 19.41 10.65 -9.44
C LYS A 338 17.93 10.31 -9.59
N PRO A 339 17.25 9.95 -8.49
CA PRO A 339 15.82 9.65 -8.53
C PRO A 339 15.03 10.89 -8.97
N LYS A 340 13.90 10.71 -9.66
CA LYS A 340 13.03 11.81 -10.11
C LYS A 340 11.57 11.39 -10.15
N VAL A 341 10.66 12.29 -9.72
CA VAL A 341 9.21 12.10 -9.90
C VAL A 341 8.91 12.15 -11.40
N VAL A 342 8.09 11.18 -11.87
CA VAL A 342 7.72 11.07 -13.29
C VAL A 342 6.21 11.00 -13.52
N GLY A 343 5.40 10.76 -12.49
CA GLY A 343 3.95 10.74 -12.58
C GLY A 343 3.33 10.88 -11.19
N ASP A 344 2.16 11.48 -11.13
CA ASP A 344 1.41 11.71 -9.90
C ASP A 344 0.04 11.04 -9.95
N MET A 345 -0.45 10.60 -8.80
CA MET A 345 -1.79 10.07 -8.59
C MET A 345 -2.49 10.96 -7.56
N ARG A 346 -3.24 11.96 -8.06
CA ARG A 346 -3.98 12.95 -7.28
C ARG A 346 -5.44 12.98 -7.71
N LEU A 347 -6.33 13.29 -6.80
CA LEU A 347 -7.76 13.45 -7.08
C LEU A 347 -8.10 14.94 -7.25
N GLU A 348 -9.30 15.24 -7.77
CA GLU A 348 -9.76 16.63 -7.90
C GLU A 348 -9.91 17.32 -6.54
N VAL A 349 -10.26 16.58 -5.48
CA VAL A 349 -10.30 17.11 -4.10
C VAL A 349 -8.93 17.57 -3.59
N HIS A 350 -7.82 17.15 -4.22
CA HIS A 350 -6.47 17.58 -3.86
C HIS A 350 -6.02 18.85 -4.59
N GLN A 351 -6.88 19.42 -5.44
CA GLN A 351 -6.52 20.59 -6.23
C GLN A 351 -6.86 21.87 -5.48
N PRO A 352 -5.91 22.84 -5.39
CA PRO A 352 -6.11 24.06 -4.63
C PRO A 352 -7.40 24.85 -4.98
N GLN A 353 -7.78 24.86 -6.26
CA GLN A 353 -9.00 25.54 -6.71
C GLN A 353 -10.30 24.91 -6.16
N ASN A 354 -10.25 23.70 -5.61
CA ASN A 354 -11.40 23.00 -5.08
C ASN A 354 -11.49 23.04 -3.54
N PHE A 355 -10.50 23.62 -2.84
CA PHE A 355 -10.45 23.60 -1.37
C PHE A 355 -11.63 24.32 -0.72
N ASP A 356 -12.10 25.41 -1.32
CA ASP A 356 -13.29 26.11 -0.81
C ASP A 356 -14.57 25.26 -0.92
N ALA A 357 -14.68 24.46 -1.98
CA ALA A 357 -15.85 23.60 -2.18
C ALA A 357 -15.91 22.44 -1.19
N ILE A 358 -14.75 21.93 -0.71
CA ILE A 358 -14.67 20.74 0.15
C ILE A 358 -14.47 21.07 1.63
N ARG A 359 -14.23 22.31 2.00
CA ARG A 359 -13.85 22.69 3.39
C ARG A 359 -14.88 22.30 4.44
N ASN A 360 -16.15 22.19 4.07
CA ASN A 360 -17.27 21.85 4.97
C ASN A 360 -17.65 20.36 4.87
N ASP A 361 -16.95 19.57 4.08
CA ASP A 361 -17.21 18.14 4.02
C ASP A 361 -16.80 17.47 5.34
N ASN A 362 -17.51 16.42 5.73
CA ASN A 362 -17.26 15.70 6.97
C ASN A 362 -15.80 15.20 7.02
N GLY A 363 -15.06 15.62 8.03
CA GLY A 363 -13.66 15.24 8.22
C GLY A 363 -12.63 15.98 7.36
N ALA A 364 -13.02 16.83 6.40
CA ALA A 364 -12.10 17.44 5.44
C ALA A 364 -11.01 18.33 6.08
N GLN A 365 -11.31 18.97 7.20
CA GLN A 365 -10.37 19.83 7.91
C GLN A 365 -9.63 19.13 9.06
N ASN A 366 -9.87 17.84 9.26
CA ASN A 366 -9.15 17.06 10.26
C ASN A 366 -7.76 16.75 9.73
N GLY A 367 -6.69 17.18 10.41
CA GLY A 367 -5.30 16.94 9.99
C GLY A 367 -4.90 15.47 9.98
N LEU A 368 -5.57 14.60 10.76
CA LEU A 368 -5.35 13.17 10.82
C LEU A 368 -6.25 12.37 9.86
N GLN A 369 -7.20 13.03 9.21
CA GLN A 369 -8.18 12.40 8.33
C GLN A 369 -8.15 13.06 6.95
N GLY A 370 -8.92 14.08 6.69
CA GLY A 370 -8.92 14.84 5.44
C GLY A 370 -9.01 13.96 4.18
N TYR A 371 -8.76 14.59 3.05
CA TYR A 371 -8.74 13.92 1.74
C TYR A 371 -7.36 13.38 1.36
N ALA A 372 -6.37 13.41 2.25
CA ALA A 372 -5.02 12.95 1.96
C ALA A 372 -4.96 11.44 1.64
N GLY A 373 -3.91 11.05 0.96
CA GLY A 373 -3.53 9.64 0.84
C GLY A 373 -3.00 9.09 2.15
N HIS A 374 -2.90 7.77 2.26
CA HIS A 374 -2.24 7.13 3.39
C HIS A 374 -1.37 5.97 2.93
N TYR A 375 -1.93 4.94 2.35
CA TYR A 375 -1.17 3.80 1.85
C TYR A 375 -1.48 3.47 0.40
N CYS A 376 -0.45 3.07 -0.33
CA CYS A 376 -0.60 2.34 -1.58
C CYS A 376 0.04 0.95 -1.49
N ASN A 377 -0.38 0.05 -2.36
CA ASN A 377 0.29 -1.21 -2.59
C ASN A 377 0.11 -1.67 -4.04
N VAL A 378 0.86 -2.70 -4.43
CA VAL A 378 0.91 -3.25 -5.78
C VAL A 378 0.69 -4.77 -5.77
N PRO A 379 0.02 -5.35 -6.77
CA PRO A 379 -0.21 -6.80 -6.82
C PRO A 379 1.07 -7.60 -7.12
N SER A 380 2.09 -6.94 -7.64
CA SER A 380 3.40 -7.50 -7.96
C SER A 380 4.41 -6.38 -8.06
N ARG A 381 5.64 -6.62 -7.63
CA ARG A 381 6.75 -5.68 -7.84
C ARG A 381 7.34 -5.71 -9.25
N VAL A 382 6.88 -6.63 -10.11
CA VAL A 382 7.28 -6.73 -11.52
C VAL A 382 6.04 -6.60 -12.38
N ASP A 383 6.03 -5.58 -13.24
CA ASP A 383 4.92 -5.24 -14.12
C ASP A 383 3.56 -5.27 -13.38
N PRO A 384 3.40 -4.46 -12.31
CA PRO A 384 2.22 -4.52 -11.45
C PRO A 384 0.92 -4.26 -12.22
N GLY A 385 1.00 -3.44 -13.27
CA GLY A 385 -0.15 -3.01 -14.06
C GLY A 385 -1.01 -1.99 -13.32
N ILE A 386 -1.25 -2.16 -12.03
CA ILE A 386 -2.01 -1.25 -11.19
C ILE A 386 -1.29 -0.92 -9.88
N VAL A 387 -1.69 0.22 -9.31
CA VAL A 387 -1.49 0.59 -7.91
C VAL A 387 -2.87 0.76 -7.28
N ALA A 388 -3.09 0.24 -6.10
CA ALA A 388 -4.27 0.56 -5.30
C ALA A 388 -3.83 1.35 -4.06
N CYS A 389 -4.55 2.45 -3.79
CA CYS A 389 -4.24 3.36 -2.70
C CYS A 389 -5.47 3.62 -1.84
N SER A 390 -5.29 3.69 -0.55
CA SER A 390 -6.25 4.24 0.39
C SER A 390 -6.07 5.75 0.46
N PHE A 391 -7.12 6.49 0.12
CA PHE A 391 -7.26 7.93 0.32
C PHE A 391 -8.34 8.13 1.38
N ILE A 392 -7.98 8.74 2.50
CA ILE A 392 -8.70 8.62 3.78
C ILE A 392 -10.21 8.84 3.63
N LEU A 393 -10.66 10.01 3.16
CA LEU A 393 -12.08 10.27 2.92
C LEU A 393 -12.61 9.76 1.58
N SER A 394 -11.71 9.45 0.64
CA SER A 394 -12.07 9.06 -0.73
C SER A 394 -12.12 7.55 -0.95
N GLY A 395 -11.77 6.75 0.06
CA GLY A 395 -11.79 5.28 -0.03
C GLY A 395 -10.62 4.68 -0.80
N LEU A 396 -10.81 3.42 -1.21
CA LEU A 396 -9.84 2.67 -2.01
C LEU A 396 -9.88 3.13 -3.48
N ARG A 397 -8.75 3.57 -4.02
CA ARG A 397 -8.59 4.05 -5.39
C ARG A 397 -7.63 3.14 -6.16
N VAL A 398 -7.95 2.82 -7.42
CA VAL A 398 -7.15 1.92 -8.26
C VAL A 398 -6.71 2.65 -9.52
N PHE A 399 -5.40 2.68 -9.73
CA PHE A 399 -4.79 3.39 -10.85
C PHE A 399 -4.08 2.41 -11.78
N ASP A 400 -4.27 2.57 -13.09
CA ASP A 400 -3.44 1.93 -14.13
C ASP A 400 -2.10 2.67 -14.20
N VAL A 401 -1.01 1.94 -13.95
CA VAL A 401 0.37 2.46 -13.98
C VAL A 401 1.25 1.75 -15.01
N ARG A 402 0.64 1.12 -16.02
CA ARG A 402 1.40 0.51 -17.12
C ARG A 402 2.25 1.55 -17.87
N ASP A 403 1.79 2.79 -17.93
CA ASP A 403 2.60 3.97 -18.22
C ASP A 403 2.78 4.77 -16.92
N PRO A 404 3.92 4.62 -16.22
CA PRO A 404 4.14 5.26 -14.93
C PRO A 404 4.25 6.79 -15.00
N THR A 405 4.38 7.36 -16.21
CA THR A 405 4.41 8.82 -16.44
C THR A 405 3.02 9.42 -16.63
N ARG A 406 2.00 8.59 -16.85
CA ARG A 406 0.61 8.99 -17.07
C ARG A 406 -0.37 8.03 -16.37
N PRO A 407 -0.34 7.94 -15.04
CA PRO A 407 -1.31 7.15 -14.31
C PRO A 407 -2.75 7.55 -14.64
N ARG A 408 -3.68 6.59 -14.57
CA ARG A 408 -5.12 6.82 -14.78
C ARG A 408 -5.91 6.08 -13.72
N GLU A 409 -6.87 6.72 -13.09
CA GLU A 409 -7.82 6.00 -12.26
C GLU A 409 -8.70 5.09 -13.14
N ILE A 410 -8.91 3.85 -12.69
CA ILE A 410 -9.71 2.86 -13.43
C ILE A 410 -10.86 2.27 -12.62
N ALA A 411 -10.76 2.37 -11.30
CA ALA A 411 -11.79 1.86 -10.39
C ALA A 411 -11.65 2.52 -9.02
N TYR A 412 -12.74 2.51 -8.23
CA TYR A 412 -12.71 2.87 -6.81
C TYR A 412 -13.85 2.21 -6.04
N PHE A 413 -13.62 2.09 -4.73
CA PHE A 413 -14.61 1.67 -3.76
C PHE A 413 -14.51 2.57 -2.53
N ASN A 414 -15.51 3.42 -2.32
CA ASN A 414 -15.64 4.21 -1.10
C ASN A 414 -16.75 3.59 -0.25
N ALA A 415 -16.37 3.09 0.92
CA ALA A 415 -17.23 2.28 1.76
C ALA A 415 -18.51 3.02 2.18
N PRO A 416 -19.62 2.31 2.46
CA PRO A 416 -20.80 2.90 3.09
C PRO A 416 -20.45 3.57 4.41
N VAL A 417 -20.91 4.80 4.61
CA VAL A 417 -20.78 5.54 5.87
C VAL A 417 -21.96 5.19 6.77
N ASP A 418 -21.69 4.61 7.94
CA ASP A 418 -22.73 4.39 8.94
C ASP A 418 -22.91 5.67 9.80
N PRO A 419 -24.06 6.36 9.70
CA PRO A 419 -24.29 7.59 10.45
C PRO A 419 -24.43 7.38 11.98
N ARG A 420 -24.57 6.12 12.43
CA ARG A 420 -24.68 5.76 13.85
C ARG A 420 -23.33 5.54 14.51
N ILE A 421 -22.25 5.42 13.74
CA ILE A 421 -20.90 5.29 14.28
C ILE A 421 -20.54 6.60 14.94
N LEU A 422 -20.41 6.57 16.25
CA LEU A 422 -19.86 7.71 16.99
C LEU A 422 -18.37 7.79 16.64
N PRO A 423 -17.92 8.98 16.22
CA PRO A 423 -16.49 9.20 16.01
C PRO A 423 -15.72 8.86 17.27
N ALA A 424 -14.56 8.20 17.13
CA ALA A 424 -13.65 7.98 18.25
C ALA A 424 -13.39 9.33 18.93
N ALA A 425 -13.67 9.42 20.23
CA ALA A 425 -13.77 10.66 20.98
C ALA A 425 -12.59 11.60 20.69
N GLY A 426 -12.87 12.73 20.04
CA GLY A 426 -11.91 13.80 19.75
C GLY A 426 -11.03 13.63 18.51
N ILE A 427 -11.03 12.49 17.83
CA ILE A 427 -10.18 12.25 16.65
C ILE A 427 -10.97 12.41 15.36
N VAL A 428 -12.19 11.89 15.30
CA VAL A 428 -13.09 12.02 14.14
C VAL A 428 -14.35 12.74 14.55
N PRO A 429 -14.55 14.01 14.14
CA PRO A 429 -15.67 14.83 14.62
C PRO A 429 -17.04 14.47 14.00
N SER A 430 -17.09 13.64 12.96
CA SER A 430 -18.35 13.35 12.25
C SER A 430 -18.28 12.00 11.52
N PRO A 431 -19.44 11.35 11.29
CA PRO A 431 -19.49 10.14 10.46
C PRO A 431 -18.90 10.39 9.07
N SER A 432 -17.94 9.56 8.65
CA SER A 432 -17.23 9.70 7.38
C SER A 432 -16.53 8.38 7.04
N ASN A 433 -15.86 8.34 5.90
CA ASN A 433 -14.93 7.26 5.57
C ASN A 433 -13.60 7.48 6.30
N TRP A 434 -12.85 6.39 6.50
CA TRP A 434 -11.50 6.44 7.03
C TRP A 434 -10.66 5.30 6.44
N ALA A 435 -10.44 5.35 5.13
CA ALA A 435 -9.63 4.38 4.40
C ALA A 435 -8.14 4.69 4.59
N MET A 436 -7.47 3.97 5.49
CA MET A 436 -6.06 4.20 5.83
C MET A 436 -5.16 3.01 5.50
N SER A 437 -5.70 1.81 5.30
CA SER A 437 -4.89 0.61 5.26
C SER A 437 -4.11 0.44 3.95
N SER A 438 -2.90 -0.12 4.06
CA SER A 438 -2.21 -0.73 2.93
C SER A 438 -3.05 -1.91 2.40
N PRO A 439 -3.49 -1.90 1.14
CA PRO A 439 -4.34 -2.97 0.63
C PRO A 439 -3.53 -4.22 0.26
N SER A 440 -4.16 -5.40 0.39
CA SER A 440 -3.64 -6.67 -0.14
C SER A 440 -4.36 -7.09 -1.41
N PHE A 441 -3.69 -7.89 -2.24
CA PHE A 441 -4.22 -8.30 -3.55
C PHE A 441 -4.41 -9.81 -3.67
N VAL A 442 -5.48 -10.17 -4.36
CA VAL A 442 -5.80 -11.54 -4.78
C VAL A 442 -5.98 -11.56 -6.30
N PRO A 443 -4.88 -11.50 -7.07
CA PRO A 443 -4.94 -11.33 -8.53
C PRO A 443 -5.71 -12.42 -9.24
N GLU A 444 -5.68 -13.63 -8.71
CA GLU A 444 -6.40 -14.80 -9.26
C GLU A 444 -7.92 -14.65 -9.22
N ARG A 445 -8.45 -13.83 -8.30
CA ARG A 445 -9.88 -13.53 -8.17
C ARG A 445 -10.24 -12.11 -8.60
N GLY A 446 -9.23 -11.27 -8.88
CA GLY A 446 -9.42 -9.84 -9.18
C GLY A 446 -9.86 -9.05 -7.95
N GLU A 447 -9.46 -9.49 -6.76
CA GLU A 447 -9.87 -8.90 -5.49
C GLU A 447 -8.75 -8.08 -4.85
N ILE A 448 -9.16 -7.04 -4.15
CA ILE A 448 -8.33 -6.18 -3.31
C ILE A 448 -8.97 -6.18 -1.93
N TRP A 449 -8.19 -6.47 -0.90
CA TRP A 449 -8.64 -6.44 0.48
C TRP A 449 -8.07 -5.22 1.17
N TYR A 450 -8.90 -4.47 1.86
CA TYR A 450 -8.50 -3.31 2.63
C TYR A 450 -9.38 -3.13 3.86
N SER A 451 -8.97 -2.30 4.80
CA SER A 451 -9.79 -1.91 5.94
C SER A 451 -10.02 -0.39 5.96
N ASP A 452 -11.24 -0.04 6.35
CA ASP A 452 -11.66 1.32 6.68
C ASP A 452 -11.81 1.40 8.21
N GLY A 453 -11.24 2.43 8.81
CA GLY A 453 -11.15 2.57 10.27
C GLY A 453 -12.51 2.64 10.97
N LEU A 454 -13.56 3.07 10.29
CA LEU A 454 -14.89 3.23 10.87
C LEU A 454 -15.89 2.13 10.45
N SER A 455 -15.66 1.48 9.32
CA SER A 455 -16.61 0.50 8.79
C SER A 455 -16.08 -0.94 8.69
N GLY A 456 -14.78 -1.17 8.85
CA GLY A 456 -14.18 -2.50 8.99
C GLY A 456 -13.42 -3.00 7.77
N PHE A 457 -13.27 -4.31 7.68
CA PHE A 457 -12.55 -5.01 6.61
C PHE A 457 -13.45 -5.28 5.41
N TYR A 458 -12.89 -5.13 4.21
CA TYR A 458 -13.57 -5.34 2.93
C TYR A 458 -12.74 -6.21 1.98
N ALA A 459 -13.42 -7.16 1.34
CA ALA A 459 -12.97 -7.80 0.12
C ALA A 459 -13.72 -7.17 -1.07
N VAL A 460 -13.00 -6.50 -1.96
CA VAL A 460 -13.53 -5.75 -3.10
C VAL A 460 -13.02 -6.35 -4.39
N ARG A 461 -13.91 -6.68 -5.35
CA ARG A 461 -13.53 -7.17 -6.68
C ARG A 461 -13.55 -6.02 -7.68
N VAL A 462 -12.50 -5.94 -8.52
CA VAL A 462 -12.47 -5.03 -9.66
C VAL A 462 -13.22 -5.65 -10.83
N THR A 463 -14.21 -4.93 -11.36
CA THR A 463 -15.16 -5.40 -12.38
C THR A 463 -14.89 -4.78 -13.75
N ASN A 464 -15.78 -5.02 -14.70
CA ASN A 464 -15.75 -4.43 -16.05
C ASN A 464 -14.42 -4.67 -16.80
N GLY A 465 -13.65 -5.72 -16.42
CA GLY A 465 -12.37 -6.07 -17.03
C GLY A 465 -11.25 -5.06 -16.79
N ARG A 466 -11.40 -4.17 -15.81
CA ARG A 466 -10.41 -3.15 -15.50
C ARG A 466 -9.17 -3.73 -14.83
N TRP A 467 -9.33 -4.81 -14.08
CA TRP A 467 -8.22 -5.58 -13.50
C TRP A 467 -8.77 -6.94 -13.00
N PRO A 468 -8.00 -8.07 -13.01
CA PRO A 468 -6.72 -8.17 -13.69
C PRO A 468 -6.86 -7.85 -15.18
N PHE A 469 -5.90 -7.12 -15.72
CA PHE A 469 -5.94 -6.87 -17.15
C PHE A 469 -5.97 -8.21 -17.87
N ARG A 470 -7.03 -8.48 -18.55
CA ARG A 470 -6.98 -9.50 -19.59
C ARG A 470 -5.99 -8.94 -20.59
N ASP A 471 -4.82 -9.60 -20.72
CA ASP A 471 -3.95 -9.29 -21.85
C ASP A 471 -4.88 -9.01 -23.02
N SER A 472 -4.82 -7.78 -23.57
CA SER A 472 -5.51 -7.40 -24.78
C SER A 472 -4.84 -8.05 -26.00
N GLY A 473 -4.63 -9.34 -25.89
CA GLY A 473 -4.77 -10.21 -27.04
C GLY A 473 -6.20 -9.99 -27.46
N GLY A 474 -6.41 -9.21 -28.53
CA GLY A 474 -7.70 -8.71 -28.95
C GLY A 474 -8.78 -9.78 -28.85
N ALA A 475 -9.99 -9.38 -28.52
CA ALA A 475 -11.15 -10.26 -28.53
C ALA A 475 -11.15 -11.02 -29.87
N GLY A 476 -10.48 -12.18 -29.94
CA GLY A 476 -10.28 -12.91 -31.17
C GLY A 476 -8.99 -13.75 -31.25
N ASP A 477 -8.02 -13.62 -30.35
CA ASP A 477 -6.82 -14.47 -30.41
C ASP A 477 -7.17 -15.89 -29.96
N CYS A 478 -7.66 -16.63 -30.91
CA CYS A 478 -7.73 -18.07 -30.77
C CYS A 478 -6.32 -18.66 -30.91
N LEU A 479 -6.04 -19.70 -30.14
CA LEU A 479 -4.75 -20.37 -30.14
C LEU A 479 -4.41 -20.93 -31.52
N ARG A 480 -3.47 -20.27 -32.25
CA ARG A 480 -3.04 -20.68 -33.58
C ARG A 480 -1.96 -21.74 -33.56
N SER A 481 -1.18 -21.82 -32.47
CA SER A 481 -0.07 -22.76 -32.34
C SER A 481 -0.33 -23.79 -31.24
N ALA A 482 0.02 -25.05 -31.51
CA ALA A 482 0.05 -26.10 -30.50
C ALA A 482 1.28 -26.00 -29.57
N THR A 483 2.18 -25.05 -29.83
CA THR A 483 3.38 -24.78 -29.02
C THR A 483 3.34 -23.35 -28.54
N LEU A 484 3.46 -23.15 -27.23
CA LEU A 484 3.46 -21.84 -26.57
C LEU A 484 4.83 -21.62 -25.92
N GLY A 485 5.52 -20.57 -26.34
CA GLY A 485 6.77 -20.11 -25.74
C GLY A 485 6.52 -18.91 -24.83
N PHE A 486 7.08 -18.94 -23.62
CA PHE A 486 7.00 -17.87 -22.65
C PHE A 486 8.39 -17.38 -22.29
N LYS A 487 8.67 -16.10 -22.47
CA LYS A 487 9.83 -15.42 -21.88
C LYS A 487 9.51 -15.18 -20.42
N LEU A 488 10.38 -15.58 -19.52
CA LEU A 488 10.18 -15.36 -18.09
C LEU A 488 10.64 -13.95 -17.69
N HIS A 489 9.84 -13.28 -16.89
CA HIS A 489 10.23 -12.00 -16.30
C HIS A 489 11.35 -12.25 -15.29
N ARG A 490 12.35 -11.38 -15.28
CA ARG A 490 13.46 -11.41 -14.36
C ARG A 490 13.27 -10.30 -13.33
N ILE A 491 13.38 -10.67 -12.07
CA ILE A 491 13.58 -9.73 -10.99
C ILE A 491 15.07 -9.34 -11.04
N GLU A 492 15.39 -8.07 -11.12
CA GLU A 492 16.78 -7.59 -11.18
C GLU A 492 17.59 -8.13 -10.00
N GLY A 493 18.87 -8.43 -10.23
CA GLY A 493 19.73 -9.05 -9.23
C GLY A 493 19.43 -10.54 -8.93
N THR A 494 18.35 -11.11 -9.50
CA THR A 494 17.96 -12.51 -9.23
C THR A 494 17.98 -13.39 -10.48
N ARG A 495 17.89 -14.71 -10.29
CA ARG A 495 17.84 -15.71 -11.36
C ARG A 495 16.67 -16.64 -11.13
N VAL A 496 15.92 -16.99 -12.19
CA VAL A 496 14.86 -17.99 -12.09
C VAL A 496 15.50 -19.38 -12.00
N VAL A 497 15.26 -20.06 -10.88
CA VAL A 497 15.84 -21.37 -10.60
C VAL A 497 14.82 -22.52 -10.73
N ARG A 498 13.54 -22.20 -10.70
CA ARG A 498 12.46 -23.18 -10.86
C ARG A 498 11.26 -22.57 -11.58
N VAL A 499 10.65 -23.31 -12.47
CA VAL A 499 9.41 -22.94 -13.14
C VAL A 499 8.43 -24.09 -13.08
N GLU A 500 7.21 -23.79 -12.71
CA GLU A 500 6.07 -24.70 -12.79
C GLU A 500 5.01 -24.07 -13.69
N ALA A 501 4.46 -24.85 -14.62
CA ALA A 501 3.36 -24.42 -15.46
C ALA A 501 2.19 -25.40 -15.37
N THR A 502 1.01 -24.87 -15.14
CA THR A 502 -0.24 -25.60 -15.17
C THR A 502 -1.07 -25.15 -16.37
N VAL A 503 -1.84 -26.08 -16.92
CA VAL A 503 -2.76 -25.86 -18.02
C VAL A 503 -4.13 -26.37 -17.59
N ASN A 504 -5.13 -25.47 -17.53
CA ASN A 504 -6.45 -25.76 -16.99
C ASN A 504 -6.38 -26.51 -15.64
N GLY A 505 -5.56 -25.97 -14.71
CA GLY A 505 -5.33 -26.52 -13.37
C GLY A 505 -4.41 -27.74 -13.29
N LYS A 506 -4.10 -28.43 -14.41
CA LYS A 506 -3.24 -29.62 -14.41
C LYS A 506 -1.78 -29.24 -14.72
N ARG A 507 -0.83 -29.72 -13.89
CA ARG A 507 0.60 -29.45 -14.10
C ARG A 507 1.09 -30.07 -15.39
N ARG A 508 1.72 -29.27 -16.24
CA ARG A 508 2.28 -29.65 -17.56
C ARG A 508 3.79 -29.53 -17.65
N LEU A 509 4.38 -28.67 -16.82
CA LEU A 509 5.84 -28.48 -16.80
C LEU A 509 6.29 -28.22 -15.35
N ARG A 510 7.43 -28.85 -15.02
CA ARG A 510 8.26 -28.46 -13.88
C ARG A 510 9.71 -28.52 -14.36
N GLN A 511 10.40 -27.39 -14.27
CA GLN A 511 11.76 -27.22 -14.72
C GLN A 511 12.58 -26.57 -13.62
N THR A 512 13.76 -27.09 -13.34
CA THR A 512 14.78 -26.51 -12.46
C THR A 512 16.03 -26.19 -13.26
N GLY A 513 16.78 -25.15 -12.85
CA GLY A 513 18.00 -24.74 -13.54
C GLY A 513 18.67 -23.57 -12.82
N ARG A 514 19.83 -23.13 -13.31
CA ARG A 514 20.60 -22.04 -12.70
C ARG A 514 20.10 -20.65 -13.10
N ASP A 515 19.56 -20.49 -14.32
CA ASP A 515 19.01 -19.24 -14.86
C ASP A 515 18.04 -19.55 -16.01
N ILE A 516 16.81 -19.87 -15.69
CA ILE A 516 15.80 -20.23 -16.67
C ILE A 516 15.22 -18.93 -17.25
N ARG A 517 15.40 -18.70 -18.55
CA ARG A 517 14.97 -17.47 -19.24
C ARG A 517 13.69 -17.65 -20.05
N ARG A 518 13.40 -18.90 -20.46
CA ARG A 518 12.26 -19.23 -21.31
C ARG A 518 11.74 -20.61 -21.00
N VAL A 519 10.44 -20.81 -21.11
CA VAL A 519 9.79 -22.13 -21.08
C VAL A 519 8.92 -22.32 -22.31
N THR A 520 8.77 -23.57 -22.74
CA THR A 520 7.96 -23.92 -23.89
C THR A 520 7.00 -25.05 -23.51
N LEU A 521 5.71 -24.81 -23.71
CA LEU A 521 4.66 -25.81 -23.58
C LEU A 521 4.29 -26.34 -24.96
N ARG A 522 4.40 -27.63 -25.18
CA ARG A 522 4.11 -28.31 -26.47
C ARG A 522 2.80 -29.07 -26.38
N ASN A 523 2.24 -29.41 -27.54
CA ASN A 523 1.03 -30.23 -27.69
C ASN A 523 -0.20 -29.63 -26.95
N MET A 524 -0.41 -28.32 -27.09
CA MET A 524 -1.59 -27.63 -26.55
C MET A 524 -2.81 -27.91 -27.40
N LYS A 525 -3.94 -28.30 -26.77
CA LYS A 525 -5.22 -28.46 -27.48
C LYS A 525 -5.71 -27.09 -27.94
N ARG A 526 -6.03 -26.95 -29.24
CA ARG A 526 -6.50 -25.71 -29.85
C ARG A 526 -8.02 -25.48 -29.67
N ALA A 527 -8.74 -26.48 -29.21
CA ALA A 527 -10.18 -26.40 -29.02
C ALA A 527 -10.53 -26.13 -27.55
N GLY A 528 -11.52 -25.29 -27.29
CA GLY A 528 -11.98 -24.94 -25.96
C GLY A 528 -11.14 -23.81 -25.29
N ARG A 529 -11.51 -23.50 -24.04
CA ARG A 529 -10.79 -22.50 -23.24
C ARG A 529 -9.50 -23.12 -22.70
N LEU A 530 -8.38 -22.43 -22.92
CA LEU A 530 -7.07 -22.82 -22.43
C LEU A 530 -6.55 -21.76 -21.47
N THR A 531 -6.35 -22.13 -20.20
CA THR A 531 -5.73 -21.26 -19.20
C THR A 531 -4.37 -21.85 -18.84
N VAL A 532 -3.30 -21.07 -19.05
CA VAL A 532 -1.94 -21.41 -18.67
C VAL A 532 -1.53 -20.52 -17.50
N ARG A 533 -1.12 -21.13 -16.39
CA ARG A 533 -0.54 -20.45 -15.23
C ARG A 533 0.92 -20.88 -15.09
N ILE A 534 1.83 -19.91 -15.03
CA ILE A 534 3.27 -20.13 -14.87
C ILE A 534 3.71 -19.52 -13.55
N VAL A 535 4.39 -20.30 -12.74
CA VAL A 535 5.03 -19.86 -11.50
C VAL A 535 6.54 -19.95 -11.69
N ALA A 536 7.22 -18.82 -11.74
CA ALA A 536 8.67 -18.71 -11.78
C ALA A 536 9.20 -18.42 -10.38
N THR A 537 10.04 -19.31 -9.84
CA THR A 537 10.68 -19.12 -8.52
C THR A 537 12.12 -18.68 -8.75
N HIS A 538 12.51 -17.60 -8.10
CA HIS A 538 13.84 -17.04 -8.15
C HIS A 538 14.75 -17.66 -7.08
N ASN A 539 16.07 -17.49 -7.22
CA ASN A 539 17.06 -17.98 -6.26
C ASN A 539 16.91 -17.37 -4.84
N THR A 540 16.23 -16.25 -4.70
CA THR A 540 15.83 -15.63 -3.43
C THR A 540 14.60 -16.28 -2.80
N GLY A 541 13.93 -17.20 -3.49
CA GLY A 541 12.65 -17.78 -3.11
C GLY A 541 11.42 -16.99 -3.56
N SER A 542 11.60 -15.76 -4.05
CA SER A 542 10.52 -14.94 -4.61
C SER A 542 9.86 -15.65 -5.80
N LYS A 543 8.54 -15.53 -5.93
CA LYS A 543 7.76 -16.16 -7.00
C LYS A 543 7.10 -15.11 -7.86
N VAL A 544 7.23 -15.22 -9.17
CA VAL A 544 6.47 -14.46 -10.15
C VAL A 544 5.44 -15.38 -10.79
N VAL A 545 4.17 -14.98 -10.74
CA VAL A 545 3.05 -15.74 -11.28
C VAL A 545 2.50 -15.02 -12.51
N SER A 546 2.38 -15.75 -13.63
CA SER A 546 1.76 -15.24 -14.84
C SER A 546 0.63 -16.18 -15.28
N THR A 547 -0.55 -15.63 -15.56
CA THR A 547 -1.70 -16.40 -16.04
C THR A 547 -2.16 -15.83 -17.38
N ARG A 548 -2.35 -16.71 -18.39
CA ARG A 548 -2.90 -16.34 -19.71
C ARG A 548 -4.00 -17.30 -20.11
N THR A 549 -5.07 -16.76 -20.67
CA THR A 549 -6.21 -17.53 -21.16
C THR A 549 -6.46 -17.26 -22.64
N TRP A 550 -6.65 -18.32 -23.41
CA TRP A 550 -7.07 -18.26 -24.83
C TRP A 550 -8.41 -18.95 -24.98
N ASN A 551 -9.21 -18.47 -25.90
CA ASN A 551 -10.42 -19.15 -26.35
C ASN A 551 -10.09 -20.03 -27.56
N GLY A 552 -10.72 -21.20 -27.66
CA GLY A 552 -10.55 -22.10 -28.81
C GLY A 552 -11.07 -21.45 -30.10
N CYS A 553 -10.33 -21.61 -31.20
CA CYS A 553 -10.80 -21.20 -32.53
C CYS A 553 -12.03 -22.02 -32.93
N LYS A 554 -13.20 -21.40 -33.18
CA LYS A 554 -14.25 -22.05 -33.94
C LYS A 554 -13.77 -22.27 -35.37
N LYS A 555 -13.98 -23.47 -35.92
CA LYS A 555 -13.74 -23.73 -37.34
C LYS A 555 -14.73 -22.87 -38.17
N GLY A 556 -14.27 -21.72 -38.64
CA GLY A 556 -15.01 -20.81 -39.48
C GLY A 556 -14.04 -19.80 -40.11
N LYS A 557 -14.16 -19.55 -41.42
CA LYS A 557 -13.32 -18.62 -42.16
C LYS A 557 -13.35 -17.23 -41.50
N PRO A 558 -12.21 -16.52 -41.33
CA PRO A 558 -12.20 -15.18 -40.80
C PRO A 558 -12.95 -14.24 -41.77
N ARG A 559 -14.03 -13.62 -41.32
CA ARG A 559 -14.61 -12.46 -42.01
C ARG A 559 -13.70 -11.27 -41.75
N VAL A 560 -12.93 -10.88 -42.76
CA VAL A 560 -12.18 -9.62 -42.79
C VAL A 560 -13.21 -8.49 -42.91
N ARG A 561 -13.47 -7.77 -41.81
CA ARG A 561 -14.17 -6.48 -41.87
C ARG A 561 -13.21 -5.45 -42.43
N ARG A 562 -13.44 -5.03 -43.66
CA ARG A 562 -12.77 -3.86 -44.25
C ARG A 562 -13.19 -2.63 -43.43
N ILE A 563 -12.22 -1.94 -42.86
CA ILE A 563 -12.42 -0.62 -42.25
C ILE A 563 -12.59 0.38 -43.41
N PRO A 564 -13.66 1.21 -43.43
CA PRO A 564 -13.77 2.29 -44.41
C PRO A 564 -12.67 3.33 -44.18
N ARG A 565 -12.03 3.79 -45.25
CA ARG A 565 -11.10 4.93 -45.17
C ARG A 565 -11.90 6.19 -44.82
N PRO A 566 -11.41 7.07 -43.93
CA PRO A 566 -12.02 8.37 -43.71
C PRO A 566 -11.85 9.22 -44.98
N ARG A 567 -12.91 9.94 -45.34
CA ARG A 567 -12.90 10.99 -46.35
C ARG A 567 -12.30 12.27 -45.82
#